data_7f6c4c6d09117e9ef4babd563c2e97a8
#
_entry.id   7f6c4c6d09117e9ef4babd563c2e97a8
#
_cell.length_a   1.000
_cell.length_b   1.000
_cell.length_c   1.000
_cell.angle_alpha   90.00
_cell.angle_beta   90.00
_cell.angle_gamma   90.00
#
_symmetry.space_group_name_H-M   'P 1'
#
loop_
_entity.id
_entity.type
_entity.pdbx_description
1 polymer ?
#
loop_
_entity_poly.entity_id
_entity_poly.type
_entity_poly.pdbx_seq_one_letter_code
_entity_poly.pdbx_strand_id
1 'polypeptide(L)' 'MSDTTRWDKRANALRYKWDKNSFHRTHWDKLDRKEKDYWRGRVQQYEQDQAEHVRHSSSSS' A
#
# COMPACT_ATOMS: atom_id res chain seq x y z
N MET A 1 -10.11 10.34 -11.02
CA MET A 1 -8.84 11.00 -10.88
C MET A 1 -8.22 10.88 -9.51
N SER A 2 -8.94 11.24 -8.52
CA SER A 2 -8.42 11.23 -7.16
C SER A 2 -8.13 9.84 -6.62
N ASP A 3 -8.77 8.83 -7.17
CA ASP A 3 -8.58 7.46 -6.68
C ASP A 3 -7.15 6.98 -6.88
N THR A 4 -6.57 7.26 -8.05
CA THR A 4 -5.22 6.84 -8.33
C THR A 4 -4.23 7.51 -7.38
N THR A 5 -4.39 8.81 -7.15
CA THR A 5 -3.53 9.55 -6.25
C THR A 5 -3.63 9.00 -4.84
N ARG A 6 -4.84 8.66 -4.44
CA ARG A 6 -5.09 8.12 -3.11
C ARG A 6 -4.34 6.80 -2.91
N TRP A 7 -4.43 5.92 -3.88
CA TRP A 7 -3.73 4.64 -3.80
C TRP A 7 -2.22 4.81 -3.86
N ASP A 8 -1.77 5.78 -4.63
CA ASP A 8 -0.34 6.07 -4.74
C ASP A 8 0.23 6.48 -3.38
N LYS A 9 -0.47 7.33 -2.67
CA LYS A 9 -0.02 7.76 -1.35
C LYS A 9 0.06 6.58 -0.38
N ARG A 10 -0.95 5.73 -0.41
CA ARG A 10 -0.98 4.56 0.47
C ARG A 10 0.11 3.58 0.11
N ALA A 11 0.33 3.37 -1.18
CA ALA A 11 1.37 2.46 -1.64
C ALA A 11 2.75 2.98 -1.24
N ASN A 12 2.96 4.27 -1.36
CA ASN A 12 4.24 4.86 -0.97
C ASN A 12 4.47 4.74 0.54
N ALA A 13 3.43 4.90 1.32
CA ALA A 13 3.51 4.74 2.77
C ALA A 13 3.84 3.30 3.15
N LEU A 14 3.23 2.35 2.45
CA LEU A 14 3.50 0.94 2.69
C LEU A 14 4.95 0.61 2.31
N ARG A 15 5.41 1.19 1.24
CA ARG A 15 6.79 1.04 0.80
C ARG A 15 7.76 1.52 1.88
N TYR A 16 7.47 2.66 2.46
CA TYR A 16 8.28 3.20 3.55
C TYR A 16 8.31 2.24 4.74
N LYS A 17 7.16 1.67 5.04
CA LYS A 17 7.04 0.76 6.19
C LYS A 17 7.78 -0.55 5.97
N TRP A 18 7.68 -1.10 4.76
CA TRP A 18 8.21 -2.42 4.46
C TRP A 18 9.61 -2.40 3.87
N ASP A 19 9.95 -1.35 3.16
CA ASP A 19 11.23 -1.25 2.48
C ASP A 19 11.72 0.19 2.51
N LYS A 20 12.23 0.58 3.65
CA LYS A 20 12.69 1.96 3.84
C LYS A 20 13.83 2.31 2.89
N ASN A 21 14.69 1.35 2.61
CA ASN A 21 15.81 1.60 1.73
C ASN A 21 15.34 2.00 0.34
N SER A 22 14.37 1.25 -0.19
CA SER A 22 13.82 1.57 -1.50
C SER A 22 13.12 2.92 -1.49
N PHE A 23 12.42 3.21 -0.40
CA PHE A 23 11.72 4.47 -0.25
C PHE A 23 12.69 5.66 -0.32
N HIS A 24 13.81 5.54 0.35
CA HIS A 24 14.81 6.61 0.40
C HIS A 24 15.65 6.70 -0.87
N ARG A 25 15.87 5.57 -1.52
CA ARG A 25 16.71 5.53 -2.71
C ARG A 25 16.00 6.03 -3.96
N THR A 26 14.73 5.68 -4.09
CA THR A 26 13.98 6.00 -5.30
C THR A 26 12.65 6.63 -4.94
N HIS A 27 12.43 7.81 -5.47
CA HIS A 27 11.16 8.49 -5.27
C HIS A 27 10.05 7.72 -5.98
N TRP A 28 8.83 7.80 -5.43
CA TRP A 28 7.69 7.10 -6.00
C TRP A 28 7.48 7.42 -7.48
N ASP A 29 7.63 8.70 -7.82
CA ASP A 29 7.39 9.14 -9.19
C ASP A 29 8.40 8.55 -10.17
N LYS A 30 9.55 8.12 -9.69
CA LYS A 30 10.59 7.56 -10.53
C LYS A 30 10.46 6.06 -10.71
N LEU A 31 9.53 5.45 -10.04
CA LEU A 31 9.32 4.01 -10.15
C LEU A 31 8.68 3.67 -11.49
N ASP A 32 9.03 2.48 -11.99
CA ASP A 32 8.42 1.95 -13.18
C ASP A 32 6.97 1.59 -12.93
N ARG A 33 6.23 1.46 -14.02
CA ARG A 33 4.85 1.06 -13.93
C ARG A 33 4.68 -0.25 -13.18
N LYS A 34 5.58 -1.20 -13.43
CA LYS A 34 5.54 -2.50 -12.76
C LYS A 34 5.69 -2.35 -11.25
N GLU A 35 6.63 -1.53 -10.84
CA GLU A 35 6.86 -1.30 -9.41
C GLU A 35 5.65 -0.65 -8.77
N LYS A 36 5.09 0.36 -9.43
CA LYS A 36 3.91 1.02 -8.91
C LYS A 36 2.74 0.06 -8.79
N ASP A 37 2.52 -0.76 -9.80
CA ASP A 37 1.44 -1.74 -9.78
C ASP A 37 1.65 -2.75 -8.67
N TYR A 38 2.89 -3.18 -8.48
CA TYR A 38 3.22 -4.12 -7.41
C TYR A 38 2.80 -3.56 -6.05
N TRP A 39 3.20 -2.32 -5.77
CA TRP A 39 2.90 -1.72 -4.48
C TRP A 39 1.42 -1.41 -4.30
N ARG A 40 0.75 -1.03 -5.38
CA ARG A 40 -0.70 -0.81 -5.32
C ARG A 40 -1.42 -2.11 -4.98
N GLY A 41 -1.01 -3.19 -5.59
CA GLY A 41 -1.59 -4.49 -5.29
C GLY A 41 -1.33 -4.91 -3.85
N ARG A 42 -0.13 -4.65 -3.37
CA ARG A 42 0.22 -4.97 -1.99
C ARG A 42 -0.62 -4.16 -1.00
N VAL A 43 -0.82 -2.90 -1.30
CA VAL A 43 -1.62 -2.05 -0.44
C VAL A 43 -3.07 -2.53 -0.40
N GLN A 44 -3.61 -2.90 -1.54
CA GLN A 44 -4.98 -3.40 -1.59
C GLN A 44 -5.13 -4.66 -0.76
N GLN A 45 -4.18 -5.57 -0.90
CA GLN A 45 -4.20 -6.81 -0.14
C GLN A 45 -4.07 -6.53 1.35
N TYR A 46 -3.16 -5.64 1.70
CA TYR A 46 -2.94 -5.28 3.09
C TYR A 46 -4.21 -4.71 3.72
N GLU A 47 -4.90 -3.83 3.00
CA GLU A 47 -6.11 -3.21 3.51
C GLU A 47 -7.25 -4.22 3.65
N GLN A 48 -7.33 -5.14 2.71
CA GLN A 48 -8.32 -6.21 2.81
C GLN A 48 -8.07 -7.08 4.03
N ASP A 49 -6.82 -7.42 4.26
CA ASP A 49 -6.47 -8.22 5.43
C ASP A 49 -6.83 -7.50 6.73
N GLN A 50 -6.55 -6.20 6.77
CA GLN A 50 -6.87 -5.41 7.96
C GLN A 50 -8.37 -5.32 8.18
N ALA A 51 -9.12 -5.12 7.11
CA ALA A 51 -10.57 -5.03 7.22
C ALA A 51 -11.17 -6.34 7.69
N GLU A 52 -10.66 -7.45 7.17
CA GLU A 52 -11.10 -8.77 7.58
C GLU A 52 -10.77 -9.03 9.04
N HIS A 53 -9.58 -8.66 9.44
CA HIS A 53 -9.13 -8.85 10.80
C HIS A 53 -10.01 -8.08 11.79
N VAL A 54 -10.30 -6.84 11.45
CA VAL A 54 -11.14 -6.01 12.30
C VAL A 54 -12.55 -6.58 12.38
N ARG A 55 -13.09 -7.00 11.26
CA ARG A 55 -14.42 -7.59 11.21
C ARG A 55 -14.47 -8.86 12.04
N HIS A 56 -13.47 -9.69 11.93
CA HIS A 56 -13.38 -10.92 12.71
C HIS A 56 -13.34 -10.64 14.18
N SER A 57 -12.51 -9.68 14.56
CA SER A 57 -12.40 -9.28 15.95
C SER A 57 -13.72 -8.79 16.49
N SER A 58 -14.45 -8.01 15.68
CA SER A 58 -15.74 -7.46 16.07
C SER A 58 -16.76 -8.56 16.29
N SER A 59 -16.78 -9.54 15.41
CA SER A 59 -17.79 -10.58 15.49
C SER A 59 -17.52 -11.58 16.61
N SER A 60 -16.27 -11.69 17.05
CA SER A 60 -15.95 -12.63 18.11
C SER A 60 -16.32 -12.10 19.50
N SER A 61 -16.60 -10.86 19.58
CA SER A 61 -17.04 -10.31 20.85
C SER A 61 -18.56 -10.36 20.97
#